data_5e32220c79f41b5aa125fac706e0b423
#
_entry.id   5e32220c79f41b5aa125fac706e0b423
#
_cell.length_a   1.000
_cell.length_b   1.000
_cell.length_c   1.000
_cell.angle_alpha   90.00
_cell.angle_beta   90.00
_cell.angle_gamma   90.00
#
_symmetry.space_group_name_H-M   'P 1'
#
loop_
_entity.id
_entity.type
_entity.pdbx_description
1 polymer ?
#
loop_
_entity_poly.entity_id
_entity_poly.type
_entity_poly.pdbx_seq_one_letter_code
_entity_poly.pdbx_strand_id
1 'polypeptide(L)'
;CISINEEVVHGIPSSKRVLREGDIVSVDCGTFMKGFVGDSAYTFAVGEVAEEVRQLMEVTKEALRKGTAQAKAGNRVGDISAAVQEYAENFGYGVVRELEGHGLGRKMHEAPGVPNYGARGRGPLLKQGMVICIEPMINMGTKAVVFERDGWTVTTRDRKPAAHFEYAVAVGKDGPDVLTDFSIIEQAINK
;
A
#
# COMPACT_ATOMS: atom_id res chain seq x y z
N CYS A 1 10.06 -7.80 -0.16
CA CYS A 1 10.76 -6.56 -0.54
C CYS A 1 11.07 -5.72 0.70
N ILE A 2 12.16 -4.95 0.68
CA ILE A 2 12.56 -4.04 1.76
C ILE A 2 12.90 -2.68 1.13
N SER A 3 12.01 -1.73 1.24
CA SER A 3 12.13 -0.40 0.63
C SER A 3 12.39 0.65 1.71
N ILE A 4 13.44 1.48 1.53
CA ILE A 4 13.89 2.42 2.55
C ILE A 4 13.73 3.86 2.02
N ASN A 5 13.13 4.73 2.83
CA ASN A 5 12.96 6.17 2.59
C ASN A 5 12.32 6.49 1.23
N GLU A 6 13.10 6.94 0.24
CA GLU A 6 12.63 7.28 -1.11
C GLU A 6 12.31 6.08 -2.00
N GLU A 7 12.60 4.86 -1.56
CA GLU A 7 12.17 3.65 -2.25
C GLU A 7 10.68 3.42 -1.99
N VAL A 8 9.90 3.54 -3.04
CA VAL A 8 8.43 3.41 -2.99
C VAL A 8 8.05 1.96 -2.71
N VAL A 9 8.53 1.04 -3.56
CA VAL A 9 8.32 -0.41 -3.47
C VAL A 9 9.46 -1.17 -4.13
N HIS A 10 9.45 -2.48 -3.96
CA HIS A 10 10.34 -3.44 -4.63
C HIS A 10 11.83 -3.23 -4.29
N GLY A 11 12.15 -2.59 -3.17
CA GLY A 11 13.53 -2.48 -2.71
C GLY A 11 14.15 -3.87 -2.50
N ILE A 12 15.34 -4.09 -3.07
CA ILE A 12 16.04 -5.37 -2.96
C ILE A 12 16.72 -5.48 -1.59
N PRO A 13 16.37 -6.48 -0.76
CA PRO A 13 17.02 -6.69 0.54
C PRO A 13 18.53 -6.87 0.41
N SER A 14 19.30 -6.25 1.31
CA SER A 14 20.76 -6.38 1.33
C SER A 14 21.33 -6.33 2.74
N SER A 15 22.16 -7.30 3.10
CA SER A 15 22.89 -7.31 4.38
C SER A 15 23.93 -6.19 4.50
N LYS A 16 24.22 -5.49 3.40
CA LYS A 16 25.14 -4.33 3.38
C LYS A 16 24.44 -3.01 3.70
N ARG A 17 23.12 -2.99 3.71
CA ARG A 17 22.31 -1.80 4.04
C ARG A 17 21.87 -1.88 5.49
N VAL A 18 22.43 -1.01 6.31
CA VAL A 18 22.10 -0.92 7.74
C VAL A 18 21.10 0.22 7.91
N LEU A 19 19.96 -0.08 8.51
CA LEU A 19 18.96 0.92 8.88
C LEU A 19 19.53 1.87 9.93
N ARG A 20 19.15 3.13 9.85
CA ARG A 20 19.59 4.20 10.76
C ARG A 20 18.38 4.81 11.44
N GLU A 21 18.58 5.37 12.60
CA GLU A 21 17.56 6.17 13.26
C GLU A 21 17.11 7.32 12.34
N GLY A 22 15.79 7.50 12.23
CA GLY A 22 15.17 8.45 11.31
C GLY A 22 14.75 7.86 9.97
N ASP A 23 15.20 6.64 9.63
CA ASP A 23 14.72 5.94 8.42
C ASP A 23 13.27 5.46 8.59
N ILE A 24 12.55 5.36 7.48
CA ILE A 24 11.35 4.53 7.37
C ILE A 24 11.63 3.34 6.45
N VAL A 25 11.05 2.19 6.76
CA VAL A 25 11.24 0.98 5.98
C VAL A 25 9.91 0.30 5.70
N SER A 26 9.56 0.17 4.44
CA SER A 26 8.41 -0.60 3.98
C SER A 26 8.84 -2.05 3.77
N VAL A 27 8.22 -2.95 4.51
CA VAL A 27 8.38 -4.39 4.39
C VAL A 27 7.13 -4.93 3.70
N ASP A 28 7.32 -5.53 2.54
CA ASP A 28 6.28 -6.13 1.72
C ASP A 28 6.58 -7.62 1.56
N CYS A 29 5.61 -8.45 1.93
CA CYS A 29 5.79 -9.89 2.09
C CYS A 29 4.62 -10.68 1.52
N GLY A 30 4.85 -11.28 0.34
CA GLY A 30 3.97 -12.30 -0.21
C GLY A 30 4.25 -13.69 0.37
N THR A 31 3.22 -14.44 0.66
CA THR A 31 3.31 -15.82 1.19
C THR A 31 2.47 -16.78 0.34
N PHE A 32 2.89 -18.03 0.28
CA PHE A 32 2.13 -19.07 -0.40
C PHE A 32 1.83 -20.23 0.55
N MET A 33 0.53 -20.49 0.79
CA MET A 33 0.10 -21.53 1.69
C MET A 33 -1.12 -22.27 1.14
N LYS A 34 -1.04 -23.61 1.10
CA LYS A 34 -2.16 -24.49 0.71
C LYS A 34 -2.82 -24.12 -0.63
N GLY A 35 -2.02 -23.64 -1.59
CA GLY A 35 -2.50 -23.28 -2.93
C GLY A 35 -3.07 -21.87 -3.07
N PHE A 36 -2.93 -21.02 -2.05
CA PHE A 36 -3.33 -19.63 -2.06
C PHE A 36 -2.19 -18.71 -1.68
N VAL A 37 -2.27 -17.47 -2.15
CA VAL A 37 -1.33 -16.39 -1.83
C VAL A 37 -1.93 -15.48 -0.76
N GLY A 38 -1.10 -15.08 0.19
CA GLY A 38 -1.36 -13.95 1.09
C GLY A 38 -0.36 -12.85 0.81
N ASP A 39 -0.79 -11.59 0.89
CA ASP A 39 0.03 -10.43 0.61
C ASP A 39 -0.21 -9.30 1.60
N SER A 40 0.86 -8.62 2.02
CA SER A 40 0.74 -7.51 2.97
C SER A 40 2.01 -6.68 3.01
N ALA A 41 1.85 -5.35 3.12
CA ALA A 41 2.95 -4.44 3.33
C ALA A 41 2.70 -3.50 4.52
N TYR A 42 3.77 -3.19 5.25
CA TYR A 42 3.75 -2.25 6.36
C TYR A 42 5.01 -1.39 6.37
N THR A 43 4.85 -0.08 6.60
CA THR A 43 5.98 0.86 6.78
C THR A 43 6.25 1.07 8.25
N PHE A 44 7.48 0.80 8.66
CA PHE A 44 7.98 0.96 10.04
C PHE A 44 8.86 2.20 10.14
N ALA A 45 8.78 2.91 11.27
CA ALA A 45 9.76 3.90 11.66
C ALA A 45 10.94 3.23 12.37
N VAL A 46 12.15 3.65 12.09
CA VAL A 46 13.36 3.20 12.78
C VAL A 46 13.78 4.27 13.79
N GLY A 47 13.50 4.01 15.06
CA GLY A 47 13.68 4.99 16.12
C GLY A 47 12.77 6.21 15.95
N GLU A 48 13.29 7.41 16.22
CA GLU A 48 12.55 8.67 16.04
C GLU A 48 12.68 9.19 14.61
N VAL A 49 11.54 9.42 13.95
CA VAL A 49 11.47 10.01 12.62
C VAL A 49 10.95 11.44 12.68
N ALA A 50 11.30 12.25 11.68
CA ALA A 50 10.80 13.62 11.57
C ALA A 50 9.25 13.64 11.51
N GLU A 51 8.62 14.69 12.03
CA GLU A 51 7.16 14.78 12.17
C GLU A 51 6.45 14.70 10.80
N GLU A 52 7.01 15.32 9.76
CA GLU A 52 6.47 15.23 8.40
C GLU A 52 6.52 13.80 7.84
N VAL A 53 7.53 12.99 8.24
CA VAL A 53 7.63 11.57 7.85
C VAL A 53 6.60 10.74 8.61
N ARG A 54 6.43 11.01 9.89
CA ARG A 54 5.38 10.39 10.72
C ARG A 54 3.99 10.66 10.14
N GLN A 55 3.72 11.92 9.79
CA GLN A 55 2.46 12.31 9.16
C GLN A 55 2.24 11.58 7.84
N LEU A 56 3.27 11.42 6.99
CA LEU A 56 3.19 10.66 5.74
C LEU A 56 2.75 9.21 6.02
N MET A 57 3.37 8.54 7.00
CA MET A 57 3.02 7.16 7.36
C MET A 57 1.56 7.06 7.84
N GLU A 58 1.13 7.96 8.71
CA GLU A 58 -0.23 7.98 9.24
C GLU A 58 -1.27 8.25 8.15
N VAL A 59 -1.01 9.23 7.28
CA VAL A 59 -1.90 9.55 6.17
C VAL A 59 -2.00 8.40 5.19
N THR A 60 -0.90 7.72 4.88
CA THR A 60 -0.90 6.56 3.99
C THR A 60 -1.70 5.39 4.58
N LYS A 61 -1.50 5.10 5.87
CA LYS A 61 -2.25 4.06 6.59
C LYS A 61 -3.75 4.38 6.66
N GLU A 62 -4.10 5.63 6.91
CA GLU A 62 -5.50 6.05 6.94
C GLU A 62 -6.13 6.08 5.54
N ALA A 63 -5.37 6.45 4.50
CA ALA A 63 -5.82 6.34 3.11
C ALA A 63 -6.16 4.88 2.75
N LEU A 64 -5.33 3.91 3.18
CA LEU A 64 -5.62 2.49 3.05
C LEU A 64 -6.94 2.12 3.74
N ARG A 65 -7.16 2.55 4.99
CA ARG A 65 -8.40 2.27 5.74
C ARG A 65 -9.64 2.83 5.03
N LYS A 66 -9.54 4.06 4.50
CA LYS A 66 -10.64 4.70 3.75
C LYS A 66 -10.95 4.00 2.44
N GLY A 67 -9.93 3.59 1.71
CA GLY A 67 -10.07 2.76 0.51
C GLY A 67 -10.72 1.42 0.85
N THR A 68 -10.20 0.73 1.86
CA THR A 68 -10.69 -0.57 2.33
C THR A 68 -12.17 -0.49 2.71
N ALA A 69 -12.62 0.57 3.37
CA ALA A 69 -14.03 0.75 3.74
C ALA A 69 -14.99 0.76 2.53
N GLN A 70 -14.47 1.00 1.30
CA GLN A 70 -15.24 0.95 0.07
C GLN A 70 -15.29 -0.47 -0.55
N ALA A 71 -14.54 -1.45 -0.03
CA ALA A 71 -14.45 -2.80 -0.58
C ALA A 71 -15.66 -3.65 -0.16
N LYS A 72 -16.85 -3.30 -0.66
CA LYS A 72 -18.12 -4.01 -0.44
C LYS A 72 -18.81 -4.31 -1.75
N ALA A 73 -19.61 -5.38 -1.77
CA ALA A 73 -20.36 -5.78 -2.95
C ALA A 73 -21.29 -4.67 -3.43
N GLY A 74 -21.30 -4.43 -4.75
CA GLY A 74 -22.07 -3.36 -5.38
C GLY A 74 -21.30 -2.06 -5.62
N ASN A 75 -20.24 -1.79 -4.86
CA ASN A 75 -19.30 -0.72 -5.18
C ASN A 75 -18.41 -1.11 -6.38
N ARG A 76 -17.63 -0.17 -6.87
CA ARG A 76 -16.66 -0.38 -7.94
C ARG A 76 -15.24 -0.11 -7.45
N VAL A 77 -14.25 -0.62 -8.15
CA VAL A 77 -12.83 -0.37 -7.84
C VAL A 77 -12.54 1.13 -7.73
N GLY A 78 -13.12 1.97 -8.60
CA GLY A 78 -12.96 3.42 -8.54
C GLY A 78 -13.46 4.09 -7.26
N ASP A 79 -14.34 3.43 -6.49
CA ASP A 79 -14.77 3.95 -5.19
C ASP A 79 -13.64 3.80 -4.16
N ILE A 80 -12.90 2.69 -4.21
CA ILE A 80 -11.67 2.46 -3.44
C ILE A 80 -10.61 3.49 -3.84
N SER A 81 -10.32 3.56 -5.13
CA SER A 81 -9.31 4.43 -5.73
C SER A 81 -9.51 5.90 -5.37
N ALA A 82 -10.75 6.39 -5.49
CA ALA A 82 -11.08 7.78 -5.15
C ALA A 82 -10.94 8.05 -3.65
N ALA A 83 -11.33 7.12 -2.79
CA ALA A 83 -11.21 7.29 -1.35
C ALA A 83 -9.75 7.40 -0.90
N VAL A 84 -8.85 6.59 -1.47
CA VAL A 84 -7.40 6.67 -1.25
C VAL A 84 -6.86 8.01 -1.73
N GLN A 85 -7.13 8.35 -2.99
CA GLN A 85 -6.60 9.55 -3.64
C GLN A 85 -7.04 10.83 -2.94
N GLU A 86 -8.35 10.99 -2.75
CA GLU A 86 -8.91 12.20 -2.13
C GLU A 86 -8.31 12.44 -0.75
N TYR A 87 -8.11 11.39 0.04
CA TYR A 87 -7.55 11.54 1.37
C TYR A 87 -6.07 11.94 1.33
N ALA A 88 -5.23 11.24 0.58
CA ALA A 88 -3.79 11.53 0.52
C ALA A 88 -3.50 12.91 -0.12
N GLU A 89 -4.19 13.25 -1.22
CA GLU A 89 -4.00 14.52 -1.92
C GLU A 89 -4.46 15.75 -1.09
N ASN A 90 -5.41 15.59 -0.14
CA ASN A 90 -5.79 16.65 0.78
C ASN A 90 -4.64 17.10 1.71
N PHE A 91 -3.63 16.24 1.91
CA PHE A 91 -2.41 16.57 2.64
C PHE A 91 -1.28 17.07 1.73
N GLY A 92 -1.54 17.19 0.42
CA GLY A 92 -0.56 17.62 -0.57
C GLY A 92 0.41 16.51 -1.01
N TYR A 93 0.14 15.26 -0.69
CA TYR A 93 0.99 14.12 -1.04
C TYR A 93 0.71 13.60 -2.44
N GLY A 94 1.75 13.03 -3.06
CA GLY A 94 1.67 12.41 -4.38
C GLY A 94 1.19 10.97 -4.33
N VAL A 95 0.09 10.66 -5.02
CA VAL A 95 -0.39 9.28 -5.19
C VAL A 95 0.25 8.68 -6.43
N VAL A 96 1.02 7.60 -6.27
CA VAL A 96 1.69 6.88 -7.37
C VAL A 96 0.66 6.32 -8.35
N ARG A 97 0.95 6.40 -9.65
CA ARG A 97 0.03 6.01 -10.73
C ARG A 97 0.53 4.87 -11.60
N GLU A 98 1.81 4.59 -11.54
CA GLU A 98 2.50 3.59 -12.35
C GLU A 98 2.36 2.18 -11.80
N LEU A 99 1.89 2.06 -10.55
CA LEU A 99 1.70 0.82 -9.80
C LEU A 99 0.31 0.82 -9.17
N GLU A 100 -0.24 -0.36 -8.97
CA GLU A 100 -1.60 -0.53 -8.48
C GLU A 100 -1.77 -1.85 -7.70
N GLY A 101 -2.74 -1.91 -6.84
CA GLY A 101 -3.19 -3.14 -6.22
C GLY A 101 -3.86 -4.09 -7.21
N HIS A 102 -4.20 -5.28 -6.76
CA HIS A 102 -4.62 -6.35 -7.66
C HIS A 102 -5.57 -7.34 -7.00
N GLY A 103 -6.21 -8.16 -7.81
CA GLY A 103 -6.87 -9.36 -7.33
C GLY A 103 -5.85 -10.34 -6.75
N LEU A 104 -6.24 -11.10 -5.75
CA LEU A 104 -5.40 -12.07 -5.05
C LEU A 104 -6.12 -13.40 -4.91
N GLY A 105 -5.39 -14.51 -5.11
CA GLY A 105 -6.00 -15.83 -4.99
C GLY A 105 -5.00 -16.96 -5.11
N ARG A 106 -5.06 -17.69 -6.21
CA ARG A 106 -4.09 -18.76 -6.50
C ARG A 106 -2.80 -18.21 -7.12
N LYS A 107 -2.87 -17.02 -7.69
CA LYS A 107 -1.71 -16.28 -8.21
C LYS A 107 -1.54 -15.00 -7.39
N MET A 108 -0.31 -14.50 -7.33
CA MET A 108 0.02 -13.23 -6.69
C MET A 108 -0.79 -12.08 -7.31
N HIS A 109 -0.80 -11.98 -8.63
CA HIS A 109 -1.52 -10.94 -9.34
C HIS A 109 -2.64 -11.55 -10.19
N GLU A 110 -3.87 -11.23 -9.82
CA GLU A 110 -5.08 -11.58 -10.55
C GLU A 110 -5.90 -10.32 -10.89
N ALA A 111 -6.87 -10.44 -11.77
CA ALA A 111 -7.84 -9.36 -12.00
C ALA A 111 -8.83 -9.25 -10.80
N PRO A 112 -9.32 -8.05 -10.48
CA PRO A 112 -9.07 -6.78 -11.17
C PRO A 112 -7.81 -6.06 -10.68
N GLY A 113 -7.25 -5.14 -11.48
CA GLY A 113 -6.34 -4.11 -10.99
C GLY A 113 -7.08 -3.15 -10.06
N VAL A 114 -6.39 -2.64 -9.04
CA VAL A 114 -6.94 -1.76 -7.99
C VAL A 114 -6.06 -0.51 -7.86
N PRO A 115 -6.14 0.44 -8.81
CA PRO A 115 -5.34 1.65 -8.74
C PRO A 115 -5.70 2.50 -7.51
N ASN A 116 -4.68 3.21 -6.98
CA ASN A 116 -4.82 4.10 -5.84
C ASN A 116 -5.37 5.49 -6.21
N TYR A 117 -5.76 5.68 -7.46
CA TYR A 117 -6.35 6.91 -8.00
C TYR A 117 -7.48 6.57 -8.96
N GLY A 118 -8.46 7.46 -9.07
CA GLY A 118 -9.58 7.25 -9.98
C GLY A 118 -10.83 8.01 -9.60
N ALA A 119 -11.92 7.70 -10.28
CA ALA A 119 -13.21 8.36 -10.06
C ALA A 119 -14.23 7.39 -9.47
N ARG A 120 -15.03 7.88 -8.53
CA ARG A 120 -16.14 7.13 -7.91
C ARG A 120 -17.08 6.57 -8.96
N GLY A 121 -17.58 5.37 -8.71
CA GLY A 121 -18.52 4.68 -9.59
C GLY A 121 -17.92 4.20 -10.92
N ARG A 122 -16.60 4.17 -11.06
CA ARG A 122 -15.89 3.69 -12.26
C ARG A 122 -15.13 2.40 -12.00
N GLY A 123 -14.70 1.76 -13.08
CA GLY A 123 -13.96 0.51 -13.05
C GLY A 123 -14.81 -0.74 -12.78
N PRO A 124 -14.17 -1.89 -12.54
CA PRO A 124 -14.81 -3.16 -12.28
C PRO A 124 -15.76 -3.13 -11.09
N LEU A 125 -16.88 -3.85 -11.21
CA LEU A 125 -17.84 -4.04 -10.12
C LEU A 125 -17.26 -5.00 -9.09
N LEU A 126 -17.27 -4.62 -7.82
CA LEU A 126 -16.90 -5.48 -6.71
C LEU A 126 -18.01 -6.49 -6.42
N LYS A 127 -17.67 -7.75 -6.41
CA LYS A 127 -18.60 -8.86 -6.13
C LYS A 127 -18.19 -9.52 -4.81
N GLN A 128 -19.17 -9.94 -4.05
CA GLN A 128 -18.93 -10.70 -2.82
C GLN A 128 -18.04 -11.91 -3.09
N GLY A 129 -17.05 -12.13 -2.23
CA GLY A 129 -16.08 -13.22 -2.32
C GLY A 129 -14.85 -12.93 -3.19
N MET A 130 -14.77 -11.76 -3.87
CA MET A 130 -13.51 -11.32 -4.45
C MET A 130 -12.50 -11.06 -3.33
N VAL A 131 -11.25 -11.42 -3.55
CA VAL A 131 -10.11 -11.04 -2.70
C VAL A 131 -9.23 -10.12 -3.52
N ILE A 132 -8.89 -8.98 -2.95
CA ILE A 132 -8.09 -7.92 -3.61
C ILE A 132 -7.05 -7.37 -2.65
N CYS A 133 -5.91 -6.94 -3.19
CA CYS A 133 -4.93 -6.12 -2.50
C CYS A 133 -5.26 -4.64 -2.71
N ILE A 134 -5.31 -3.90 -1.61
CA ILE A 134 -5.43 -2.44 -1.60
C ILE A 134 -4.14 -1.94 -0.98
N GLU A 135 -3.35 -1.21 -1.74
CA GLU A 135 -1.94 -0.96 -1.43
C GLU A 135 -1.49 0.45 -1.81
N PRO A 136 -1.98 1.49 -1.12
CA PRO A 136 -1.54 2.85 -1.42
C PRO A 136 -0.03 3.01 -1.28
N MET A 137 0.58 3.54 -2.35
CA MET A 137 1.94 4.02 -2.43
C MET A 137 1.88 5.55 -2.49
N ILE A 138 2.30 6.21 -1.41
CA ILE A 138 2.15 7.65 -1.24
C ILE A 138 3.52 8.30 -1.07
N ASN A 139 3.82 9.26 -1.93
CA ASN A 139 5.05 10.03 -1.90
C ASN A 139 4.85 11.33 -1.10
N MET A 140 5.80 11.69 -0.26
CA MET A 140 5.80 12.97 0.46
C MET A 140 5.78 14.18 -0.49
N GLY A 141 6.36 14.01 -1.66
CA GLY A 141 6.45 15.04 -2.68
C GLY A 141 5.55 14.77 -3.89
N THR A 142 6.15 14.77 -5.06
CA THR A 142 5.41 14.55 -6.30
C THR A 142 5.03 13.08 -6.49
N LYS A 143 3.98 12.81 -7.26
CA LYS A 143 3.54 11.45 -7.59
C LYS A 143 4.48 10.69 -8.53
N ALA A 144 5.46 11.38 -9.13
CA ALA A 144 6.33 10.81 -10.15
C ALA A 144 7.36 9.85 -9.54
N VAL A 145 7.57 8.73 -10.20
CA VAL A 145 8.53 7.69 -9.80
C VAL A 145 9.60 7.44 -10.86
N VAL A 146 10.63 6.72 -10.48
CA VAL A 146 11.72 6.24 -11.35
C VAL A 146 11.87 4.74 -11.13
N PHE A 147 11.85 3.98 -12.21
CA PHE A 147 12.23 2.57 -12.21
C PHE A 147 13.75 2.50 -12.29
N GLU A 148 14.38 1.94 -11.28
CA GLU A 148 15.83 1.93 -11.14
C GLU A 148 16.48 0.94 -12.12
N ARG A 149 17.80 1.09 -12.31
CA ARG A 149 18.56 0.28 -13.30
C ARG A 149 18.68 -1.19 -12.92
N ASP A 150 18.39 -1.55 -11.68
CA ASP A 150 18.33 -2.95 -11.24
C ASP A 150 17.13 -3.70 -11.82
N GLY A 151 16.21 -2.98 -12.49
CA GLY A 151 15.01 -3.54 -13.13
C GLY A 151 13.90 -3.92 -12.14
N TRP A 152 14.01 -3.54 -10.87
CA TRP A 152 13.08 -3.93 -9.83
C TRP A 152 12.68 -2.76 -8.92
N THR A 153 13.64 -2.10 -8.26
CA THR A 153 13.39 -1.02 -7.32
C THR A 153 12.72 0.18 -7.97
N VAL A 154 11.69 0.70 -7.32
CA VAL A 154 11.00 1.93 -7.72
C VAL A 154 11.24 3.00 -6.66
N THR A 155 11.71 4.17 -7.08
CA THR A 155 12.00 5.30 -6.18
C THR A 155 11.17 6.53 -6.54
N THR A 156 10.99 7.45 -5.58
CA THR A 156 10.41 8.76 -5.86
C THR A 156 11.37 9.56 -6.76
N ARG A 157 10.82 10.30 -7.73
CA ARG A 157 11.66 11.11 -8.64
C ARG A 157 12.37 12.25 -7.92
N ASP A 158 11.76 12.82 -6.91
CA ASP A 158 12.30 13.94 -6.12
C ASP A 158 13.12 13.50 -4.90
N ARG A 159 13.29 12.18 -4.73
CA ARG A 159 14.05 11.55 -3.64
C ARG A 159 13.53 11.90 -2.24
N LYS A 160 12.28 12.33 -2.14
CA LYS A 160 11.59 12.46 -0.86
C LYS A 160 11.04 11.12 -0.39
N PRO A 161 10.81 10.92 0.91
CA PRO A 161 10.27 9.68 1.44
C PRO A 161 8.94 9.26 0.80
N ALA A 162 8.72 7.96 0.74
CA ALA A 162 7.45 7.34 0.38
C ALA A 162 7.03 6.33 1.45
N ALA A 163 5.73 6.15 1.64
CA ALA A 163 5.18 5.11 2.51
C ALA A 163 4.28 4.18 1.71
N HIS A 164 4.31 2.89 2.09
CA HIS A 164 3.52 1.83 1.49
C HIS A 164 2.88 0.99 2.59
N PHE A 165 1.57 0.86 2.53
CA PHE A 165 0.78 -0.03 3.39
C PHE A 165 -0.18 -0.83 2.54
N GLU A 166 -0.42 -2.09 2.89
CA GLU A 166 -1.25 -2.98 2.10
C GLU A 166 -2.09 -3.91 2.96
N TYR A 167 -3.34 -4.07 2.56
CA TYR A 167 -4.23 -5.12 3.04
C TYR A 167 -4.66 -6.05 1.90
N ALA A 168 -4.62 -7.36 2.16
CA ALA A 168 -5.47 -8.31 1.45
C ALA A 168 -6.87 -8.27 2.08
N VAL A 169 -7.89 -8.05 1.24
CA VAL A 169 -9.26 -7.79 1.66
C VAL A 169 -10.24 -8.67 0.91
N ALA A 170 -11.08 -9.41 1.63
CA ALA A 170 -12.23 -10.08 1.03
C ALA A 170 -13.42 -9.12 0.95
N VAL A 171 -13.97 -9.00 -0.25
CA VAL A 171 -15.18 -8.18 -0.50
C VAL A 171 -16.39 -8.87 0.11
N GLY A 172 -16.93 -8.30 1.17
CA GLY A 172 -18.13 -8.78 1.82
C GLY A 172 -19.41 -8.15 1.25
N LYS A 173 -20.57 -8.63 1.71
CA LYS A 173 -21.87 -8.09 1.32
C LYS A 173 -22.06 -6.68 1.86
N ASP A 174 -21.82 -6.48 3.13
CA ASP A 174 -22.12 -5.24 3.85
C ASP A 174 -20.86 -4.43 4.21
N GLY A 175 -19.68 -5.00 3.98
CA GLY A 175 -18.38 -4.37 4.25
C GLY A 175 -17.22 -5.31 3.96
N PRO A 176 -15.96 -4.81 4.05
CA PRO A 176 -14.76 -5.59 3.85
C PRO A 176 -14.48 -6.54 5.01
N ASP A 177 -13.85 -7.68 4.71
CA ASP A 177 -13.18 -8.54 5.66
C ASP A 177 -11.67 -8.42 5.42
N VAL A 178 -10.94 -7.82 6.37
CA VAL A 178 -9.49 -7.57 6.25
C VAL A 178 -8.74 -8.83 6.68
N LEU A 179 -8.10 -9.50 5.72
CA LEU A 179 -7.44 -10.79 5.95
C LEU A 179 -6.03 -10.63 6.54
N THR A 180 -5.39 -9.51 6.32
CA THR A 180 -4.03 -9.18 6.77
C THR A 180 -4.01 -7.89 7.58
N ASP A 181 -4.85 -7.81 8.63
CA ASP A 181 -4.88 -6.63 9.50
C ASP A 181 -3.56 -6.43 10.27
N PHE A 182 -3.31 -5.19 10.67
CA PHE A 182 -2.06 -4.82 11.33
C PHE A 182 -2.05 -5.05 12.86
N SER A 183 -3.07 -5.67 13.43
CA SER A 183 -3.23 -5.80 14.89
C SER A 183 -2.02 -6.45 15.57
N ILE A 184 -1.46 -7.51 14.98
CA ILE A 184 -0.29 -8.22 15.51
C ILE A 184 0.96 -7.32 15.44
N ILE A 185 1.14 -6.59 14.33
CA ILE A 185 2.27 -5.67 14.14
C ILE A 185 2.18 -4.53 15.14
N GLU A 186 1.02 -3.87 15.22
CA GLU A 186 0.80 -2.71 16.10
C GLU A 186 0.93 -3.08 17.58
N GLN A 187 0.48 -4.27 17.99
CA GLN A 187 0.71 -4.79 19.35
C GLN A 187 2.18 -5.05 19.65
N ALA A 188 2.98 -5.44 18.65
CA ALA A 188 4.41 -5.70 18.84
C ALA A 188 5.24 -4.41 18.93
N ILE A 189 4.88 -3.37 18.17
CA ILE A 189 5.57 -2.07 18.15
C ILE A 189 5.30 -1.26 19.43
N ASN A 190 4.11 -1.40 20.03
CA ASN A 190 3.67 -0.62 21.20
C ASN A 190 4.07 -1.28 22.55
N LYS A 191 4.95 -2.27 22.55
CA LYS A 191 5.54 -2.90 23.74
C LYS A 191 6.88 -2.27 24.09
#